data_6cbd6ba11964632dab5b7370ee280782
#
_entry.id   6cbd6ba11964632dab5b7370ee280782
#
_cell.length_a   1.000
_cell.length_b   1.000
_cell.length_c   1.000
_cell.angle_alpha   90.00
_cell.angle_beta   90.00
_cell.angle_gamma   90.00
#
_symmetry.space_group_name_H-M   'P 1'
#
loop_
_entity.id
_entity.type
_entity.pdbx_description
1 polymer ?
#
loop_
_entity_poly.entity_id
_entity_poly.type
_entity_poly.pdbx_seq_one_letter_code
_entity_poly.pdbx_strand_id
1 'polypeptide(L)'
;MRRKIPPLKSLRAFEAAGRHLSFTRAADELFVTQAAVSHQIKALEEFLGIQLFIRRNRKLLLTDEGQNYWPRIRDIFESLTVATEQVRATVAGGSLTVSVIPTFATAWLIPRLMEFNKIHPDIDVRLKASDERVDFLQEDVDIAIYYEKGDYPGMHSVTLMNEHYTPLCAPSLLDGDKPLSQPEDLRFHTLLHDYDTSEWRRWLRHNGVKGIDLRSGPIFSHSSMVQQAATFGQGIAMGHLVLSQPDIAAGRLVQPFPYKLESEYSYDLVCPMEYAKRPKVKAFADWIVGLID
;
A
#
# COMPACT_ATOMS: atom_id res chain seq x y z
N MET A 1 26.41 12.35 23.39
CA MET A 1 26.77 10.99 23.87
C MET A 1 27.27 10.18 22.67
N ARG A 2 28.51 9.62 22.72
CA ARG A 2 28.97 8.68 21.69
C ARG A 2 28.15 7.37 21.82
N ARG A 3 27.37 7.02 20.80
CA ARG A 3 26.68 5.72 20.75
C ARG A 3 27.71 4.59 20.76
N LYS A 4 27.69 3.72 21.77
CA LYS A 4 28.51 2.50 21.80
C LYS A 4 27.86 1.46 20.88
N ILE A 5 28.23 1.48 19.60
CA ILE A 5 27.77 0.52 18.60
C ILE A 5 28.85 -0.57 18.46
N PRO A 6 28.49 -1.85 18.39
CA PRO A 6 29.46 -2.91 18.10
C PRO A 6 30.13 -2.71 16.75
N PRO A 7 31.33 -3.26 16.51
CA PRO A 7 32.01 -3.18 15.21
C PRO A 7 31.14 -3.74 14.11
N LEU A 8 30.96 -2.99 13.01
CA LEU A 8 30.08 -3.39 11.89
C LEU A 8 30.49 -4.73 11.24
N LYS A 9 31.80 -5.01 11.19
CA LYS A 9 32.32 -6.29 10.69
C LYS A 9 31.87 -7.47 11.56
N SER A 10 31.82 -7.28 12.87
CA SER A 10 31.37 -8.30 13.82
C SER A 10 29.86 -8.54 13.71
N LEU A 11 29.07 -7.48 13.56
CA LEU A 11 27.61 -7.59 13.31
C LEU A 11 27.33 -8.31 11.99
N ARG A 12 28.07 -7.99 10.91
CA ARG A 12 27.93 -8.65 9.61
C ARG A 12 28.28 -10.15 9.67
N ALA A 13 29.35 -10.51 10.41
CA ALA A 13 29.70 -11.90 10.65
C ALA A 13 28.63 -12.64 11.46
N PHE A 14 28.02 -11.98 12.45
CA PHE A 14 26.94 -12.52 13.27
C PHE A 14 25.66 -12.75 12.44
N GLU A 15 25.27 -11.80 11.61
CA GLU A 15 24.10 -11.92 10.73
C GLU A 15 24.26 -13.12 9.78
N ALA A 16 25.36 -13.21 9.06
CA ALA A 16 25.62 -14.30 8.13
C ALA A 16 25.73 -15.67 8.86
N ALA A 17 26.42 -15.73 10.01
CA ALA A 17 26.54 -16.95 10.79
C ALA A 17 25.19 -17.42 11.37
N GLY A 18 24.33 -16.51 11.77
CA GLY A 18 22.97 -16.80 12.27
C GLY A 18 22.04 -17.31 11.18
N ARG A 19 22.12 -16.76 9.98
CA ARG A 19 21.35 -17.19 8.81
C ARG A 19 21.72 -18.59 8.34
N HIS A 20 23.01 -18.90 8.29
CA HIS A 20 23.51 -20.21 7.86
C HIS A 20 23.61 -21.27 8.97
N LEU A 21 23.59 -20.85 10.22
CA LEU A 21 23.94 -21.69 11.38
C LEU A 21 25.27 -22.45 11.16
N SER A 22 26.23 -21.78 10.47
CA SER A 22 27.52 -22.34 10.06
C SER A 22 28.55 -21.25 9.86
N PHE A 23 29.66 -21.30 10.59
CA PHE A 23 30.77 -20.36 10.40
C PHE A 23 31.50 -20.55 9.07
N THR A 24 31.52 -21.76 8.53
CA THR A 24 32.11 -22.05 7.24
C THR A 24 31.30 -21.42 6.11
N ARG A 25 29.98 -21.65 6.06
CA ARG A 25 29.10 -21.03 5.06
C ARG A 25 29.08 -19.51 5.15
N ALA A 26 29.11 -18.97 6.36
CA ALA A 26 29.21 -17.53 6.55
C ALA A 26 30.56 -16.99 6.03
N ALA A 27 31.63 -17.73 6.21
CA ALA A 27 32.96 -17.36 5.68
C ALA A 27 32.99 -17.36 4.15
N ASP A 28 32.41 -18.38 3.53
CA ASP A 28 32.28 -18.48 2.06
C ASP A 28 31.51 -17.29 1.51
N GLU A 29 30.36 -16.96 2.10
CA GLU A 29 29.55 -15.82 1.68
C GLU A 29 30.26 -14.47 1.85
N LEU A 30 30.98 -14.31 2.96
CA LEU A 30 31.69 -13.07 3.28
C LEU A 30 33.05 -12.94 2.61
N PHE A 31 33.47 -13.96 1.84
CA PHE A 31 34.79 -14.06 1.20
C PHE A 31 35.96 -13.89 2.18
N VAL A 32 35.86 -14.56 3.33
CA VAL A 32 36.89 -14.56 4.38
C VAL A 32 37.15 -15.99 4.88
N THR A 33 38.10 -16.16 5.77
CA THR A 33 38.37 -17.47 6.40
C THR A 33 37.39 -17.74 7.56
N GLN A 34 37.08 -19.01 7.83
CA GLN A 34 36.26 -19.42 8.97
C GLN A 34 36.85 -18.92 10.31
N ALA A 35 38.20 -18.87 10.42
CA ALA A 35 38.87 -18.32 11.59
C ALA A 35 38.56 -16.82 11.78
N ALA A 36 38.49 -16.06 10.68
CA ALA A 36 38.12 -14.63 10.72
C ALA A 36 36.68 -14.44 11.20
N VAL A 37 35.73 -15.24 10.71
CA VAL A 37 34.34 -15.20 11.18
C VAL A 37 34.29 -15.53 12.68
N SER A 38 34.96 -16.61 13.12
CA SER A 38 34.98 -16.99 14.54
C SER A 38 35.54 -15.88 15.44
N HIS A 39 36.62 -15.20 14.97
CA HIS A 39 37.21 -14.07 15.69
C HIS A 39 36.23 -12.87 15.79
N GLN A 40 35.53 -12.56 14.70
CA GLN A 40 34.53 -11.47 14.71
C GLN A 40 33.36 -11.78 15.64
N ILE A 41 32.88 -13.02 15.67
CA ILE A 41 31.82 -13.44 16.59
C ILE A 41 32.29 -13.30 18.05
N LYS A 42 33.49 -13.81 18.35
CA LYS A 42 34.07 -13.70 19.70
C LYS A 42 34.22 -12.22 20.12
N ALA A 43 34.68 -11.35 19.24
CA ALA A 43 34.79 -9.92 19.52
C ALA A 43 33.41 -9.26 19.79
N LEU A 44 32.34 -9.71 19.11
CA LEU A 44 30.98 -9.24 19.36
C LEU A 44 30.46 -9.72 20.72
N GLU A 45 30.66 -11.00 21.05
CA GLU A 45 30.26 -11.59 22.33
C GLU A 45 31.00 -10.93 23.51
N GLU A 46 32.30 -10.67 23.35
CA GLU A 46 33.10 -9.92 24.34
C GLU A 46 32.58 -8.47 24.51
N PHE A 47 32.23 -7.79 23.41
CA PHE A 47 31.68 -6.44 23.45
C PHE A 47 30.32 -6.38 24.18
N LEU A 48 29.48 -7.40 23.97
CA LEU A 48 28.15 -7.50 24.55
C LEU A 48 28.16 -8.11 25.96
N GLY A 49 29.24 -8.84 26.30
CA GLY A 49 29.34 -9.58 27.56
C GLY A 49 28.46 -10.84 27.62
N ILE A 50 27.99 -11.33 26.49
CA ILE A 50 27.08 -12.49 26.38
C ILE A 50 27.49 -13.38 25.21
N GLN A 51 27.16 -14.68 25.29
CA GLN A 51 27.32 -15.59 24.16
C GLN A 51 26.07 -15.54 23.25
N LEU A 52 26.33 -15.50 21.94
CA LEU A 52 25.27 -15.49 20.92
C LEU A 52 25.13 -16.84 20.22
N PHE A 53 26.19 -17.68 20.27
CA PHE A 53 26.18 -19.03 19.72
C PHE A 53 26.57 -20.08 20.75
N ILE A 54 25.97 -21.26 20.61
CA ILE A 54 26.36 -22.48 21.33
C ILE A 54 26.62 -23.62 20.35
N ARG A 55 27.51 -24.54 20.70
CA ARG A 55 27.70 -25.79 19.96
C ARG A 55 27.04 -26.95 20.71
N ARG A 56 26.02 -27.56 20.10
CA ARG A 56 25.37 -28.74 20.65
C ARG A 56 25.28 -29.83 19.59
N ASN A 57 25.71 -31.05 19.95
CA ASN A 57 25.69 -32.21 19.04
C ASN A 57 26.38 -31.93 17.67
N ARG A 58 27.55 -31.28 17.70
CA ARG A 58 28.31 -30.85 16.51
C ARG A 58 27.58 -29.81 15.61
N LYS A 59 26.44 -29.28 16.04
CA LYS A 59 25.70 -28.22 15.32
C LYS A 59 25.92 -26.87 16.00
N LEU A 60 26.01 -25.83 15.21
CA LEU A 60 26.00 -24.46 15.65
C LEU A 60 24.54 -24.01 15.83
N LEU A 61 24.21 -23.44 16.98
CA LEU A 61 22.87 -22.92 17.30
C LEU A 61 23.02 -21.53 17.90
N LEU A 62 22.00 -20.70 17.74
CA LEU A 62 21.90 -19.46 18.49
C LEU A 62 21.48 -19.73 19.94
N THR A 63 22.02 -18.95 20.88
CA THR A 63 21.49 -18.84 22.25
C THR A 63 20.14 -18.13 22.26
N ASP A 64 19.43 -18.07 23.38
CA ASP A 64 18.18 -17.30 23.50
C ASP A 64 18.43 -15.81 23.22
N GLU A 65 19.55 -15.27 23.70
CA GLU A 65 20.00 -13.91 23.40
C GLU A 65 20.31 -13.73 21.92
N GLY A 66 20.97 -14.72 21.31
CA GLY A 66 21.24 -14.74 19.88
C GLY A 66 19.98 -14.77 19.03
N GLN A 67 18.98 -15.57 19.43
CA GLN A 67 17.68 -15.64 18.76
C GLN A 67 16.90 -14.31 18.84
N ASN A 68 17.00 -13.62 19.97
CA ASN A 68 16.38 -12.31 20.15
C ASN A 68 17.10 -11.18 19.43
N TYR A 69 18.43 -11.28 19.30
CA TYR A 69 19.26 -10.22 18.71
C TYR A 69 19.37 -10.34 17.17
N TRP A 70 19.45 -11.55 16.64
CA TRP A 70 19.68 -11.80 15.21
C TRP A 70 18.63 -11.17 14.28
N PRO A 71 17.30 -11.28 14.52
CA PRO A 71 16.30 -10.66 13.63
C PRO A 71 16.47 -9.14 13.55
N ARG A 72 16.78 -8.49 14.66
CA ARG A 72 16.99 -7.03 14.70
C ARG A 72 18.20 -6.59 13.89
N ILE A 73 19.29 -7.38 13.95
CA ILE A 73 20.49 -7.09 13.18
C ILE A 73 20.26 -7.34 11.70
N ARG A 74 19.53 -8.39 11.32
CA ARG A 74 19.09 -8.64 9.95
C ARG A 74 18.31 -7.45 9.39
N ASP A 75 17.27 -6.99 10.10
CA ASP A 75 16.42 -5.89 9.66
C ASP A 75 17.19 -4.56 9.51
N ILE A 76 18.21 -4.34 10.36
CA ILE A 76 19.14 -3.20 10.22
C ILE A 76 19.97 -3.31 8.94
N PHE A 77 20.50 -4.49 8.62
CA PHE A 77 21.28 -4.67 7.38
C PHE A 77 20.40 -4.59 6.13
N GLU A 78 19.16 -5.08 6.17
CA GLU A 78 18.17 -4.87 5.10
C GLU A 78 17.92 -3.38 4.88
N SER A 79 17.67 -2.62 5.93
CA SER A 79 17.47 -1.16 5.85
C SER A 79 18.71 -0.44 5.29
N LEU A 80 19.91 -0.87 5.68
CA LEU A 80 21.17 -0.32 5.15
C LEU A 80 21.36 -0.64 3.66
N THR A 81 20.97 -1.83 3.22
CA THR A 81 21.00 -2.24 1.81
C THR A 81 20.06 -1.36 1.00
N VAL A 82 18.81 -1.20 1.45
CA VAL A 82 17.81 -0.32 0.81
C VAL A 82 18.33 1.11 0.70
N ALA A 83 18.85 1.69 1.78
CA ALA A 83 19.40 3.03 1.77
C ALA A 83 20.58 3.20 0.79
N THR A 84 21.41 2.16 0.66
CA THR A 84 22.56 2.15 -0.27
C THR A 84 22.07 2.05 -1.73
N GLU A 85 21.08 1.23 -2.00
CA GLU A 85 20.47 1.09 -3.32
C GLU A 85 19.76 2.38 -3.72
N GLN A 86 19.06 3.04 -2.81
CA GLN A 86 18.43 4.35 -3.04
C GLN A 86 19.46 5.39 -3.50
N VAL A 87 20.63 5.46 -2.87
CA VAL A 87 21.72 6.36 -3.28
C VAL A 87 22.26 5.99 -4.67
N ARG A 88 22.34 4.71 -5.00
CA ARG A 88 22.77 4.24 -6.33
C ARG A 88 21.72 4.47 -7.41
N ALA A 89 20.45 4.28 -7.09
CA ALA A 89 19.32 4.47 -8.01
C ALA A 89 19.10 5.95 -8.41
N THR A 90 19.72 6.90 -7.70
CA THR A 90 19.65 8.33 -8.04
C THR A 90 20.32 8.67 -9.38
N VAL A 91 20.98 7.73 -10.03
CA VAL A 91 21.80 7.98 -11.25
C VAL A 91 21.12 7.57 -12.57
N ALA A 92 20.20 6.62 -12.59
CA ALA A 92 19.46 6.26 -13.83
C ALA A 92 18.35 5.27 -13.48
N GLY A 93 17.08 5.63 -13.68
CA GLY A 93 15.96 4.72 -13.48
C GLY A 93 15.97 4.07 -12.09
N GLY A 94 15.13 3.14 -11.82
CA GLY A 94 15.21 2.43 -10.57
C GLY A 94 13.83 2.08 -10.03
N SER A 95 13.77 1.49 -8.86
CA SER A 95 12.50 1.15 -8.22
C SER A 95 11.77 2.42 -7.75
N LEU A 96 10.51 2.55 -8.15
CA LEU A 96 9.56 3.56 -7.67
C LEU A 96 8.49 2.86 -6.85
N THR A 97 8.50 3.07 -5.55
CA THR A 97 7.48 2.50 -4.66
C THR A 97 6.33 3.50 -4.46
N VAL A 98 5.13 3.10 -4.88
CA VAL A 98 3.90 3.90 -4.75
C VAL A 98 2.97 3.21 -3.75
N SER A 99 2.72 3.87 -2.61
CA SER A 99 1.66 3.47 -1.69
C SER A 99 0.33 4.01 -2.21
N VAL A 100 -0.69 3.18 -2.28
CA VAL A 100 -1.95 3.55 -2.91
C VAL A 100 -3.11 2.81 -2.26
N ILE A 101 -4.25 3.49 -2.08
CA ILE A 101 -5.44 2.83 -1.56
C ILE A 101 -5.90 1.69 -2.49
N PRO A 102 -6.31 0.53 -1.95
CA PRO A 102 -6.56 -0.68 -2.74
C PRO A 102 -7.56 -0.48 -3.88
N THR A 103 -8.63 0.26 -3.65
CA THR A 103 -9.68 0.50 -4.65
C THR A 103 -9.16 1.34 -5.82
N PHE A 104 -8.40 2.42 -5.56
CA PHE A 104 -7.79 3.23 -6.61
C PHE A 104 -6.76 2.42 -7.40
N ALA A 105 -5.94 1.61 -6.70
CA ALA A 105 -4.98 0.74 -7.36
C ALA A 105 -5.66 -0.17 -8.39
N THR A 106 -6.69 -0.90 -7.96
CA THR A 106 -7.33 -1.93 -8.80
C THR A 106 -8.22 -1.36 -9.90
N ALA A 107 -9.00 -0.34 -9.59
CA ALA A 107 -9.99 0.20 -10.52
C ALA A 107 -9.40 1.24 -11.50
N TRP A 108 -8.39 2.01 -11.07
CA TRP A 108 -7.90 3.13 -11.87
C TRP A 108 -6.43 3.01 -12.31
N LEU A 109 -5.52 2.69 -11.38
CA LEU A 109 -4.08 2.77 -11.67
C LEU A 109 -3.57 1.55 -12.45
N ILE A 110 -3.83 0.33 -11.98
CA ILE A 110 -3.32 -0.90 -12.60
C ILE A 110 -3.71 -1.02 -14.08
N PRO A 111 -4.95 -0.73 -14.51
CA PRO A 111 -5.31 -0.80 -15.92
C PRO A 111 -4.49 0.13 -16.85
N ARG A 112 -3.89 1.19 -16.29
CA ARG A 112 -3.12 2.20 -17.00
C ARG A 112 -1.60 2.04 -16.87
N LEU A 113 -1.14 1.30 -15.85
CA LEU A 113 0.28 1.20 -15.49
C LEU A 113 1.18 0.66 -16.62
N MET A 114 0.62 -0.19 -17.48
CA MET A 114 1.36 -0.70 -18.65
C MET A 114 1.78 0.43 -19.62
N GLU A 115 1.02 1.50 -19.70
CA GLU A 115 1.36 2.67 -20.51
C GLU A 115 2.57 3.40 -19.92
N PHE A 116 2.58 3.61 -18.61
CA PHE A 116 3.75 4.17 -17.93
C PHE A 116 5.01 3.35 -18.17
N ASN A 117 4.93 2.04 -18.04
CA ASN A 117 6.08 1.14 -18.24
C ASN A 117 6.61 1.17 -19.69
N LYS A 118 5.76 1.44 -20.68
CA LYS A 118 6.21 1.62 -22.08
C LYS A 118 6.96 2.93 -22.27
N ILE A 119 6.54 4.01 -21.61
CA ILE A 119 7.15 5.34 -21.71
C ILE A 119 8.45 5.39 -20.88
N HIS A 120 8.47 4.73 -19.74
CA HIS A 120 9.58 4.73 -18.77
C HIS A 120 10.03 3.29 -18.44
N PRO A 121 10.66 2.56 -19.39
CA PRO A 121 11.05 1.16 -19.22
C PRO A 121 12.18 0.98 -18.20
N ASP A 122 12.85 2.05 -17.82
CA ASP A 122 13.93 2.10 -16.83
C ASP A 122 13.41 2.30 -15.39
N ILE A 123 12.11 2.52 -15.20
CA ILE A 123 11.49 2.69 -13.87
C ILE A 123 10.67 1.44 -13.52
N ASP A 124 11.12 0.72 -12.50
CA ASP A 124 10.41 -0.45 -11.95
C ASP A 124 9.39 0.00 -10.89
N VAL A 125 8.10 0.02 -11.25
CA VAL A 125 7.03 0.47 -10.35
C VAL A 125 6.61 -0.65 -9.41
N ARG A 126 6.67 -0.39 -8.11
CA ARG A 126 6.20 -1.26 -7.03
C ARG A 126 4.97 -0.63 -6.38
N LEU A 127 3.85 -1.32 -6.42
CA LEU A 127 2.62 -0.88 -5.75
C LEU A 127 2.51 -1.54 -4.37
N LYS A 128 2.32 -0.71 -3.35
CA LYS A 128 1.98 -1.11 -1.98
C LYS A 128 0.55 -0.69 -1.70
N ALA A 129 -0.37 -1.64 -1.63
CA ALA A 129 -1.76 -1.34 -1.29
C ALA A 129 -1.89 -1.11 0.23
N SER A 130 -2.35 0.08 0.63
CA SER A 130 -2.55 0.45 2.04
C SER A 130 -3.56 1.60 2.15
N ASP A 131 -4.40 1.56 3.20
CA ASP A 131 -5.28 2.66 3.59
C ASP A 131 -4.63 3.55 4.67
N GLU A 132 -3.45 3.18 5.16
CA GLU A 132 -2.74 3.91 6.22
C GLU A 132 -1.84 5.00 5.63
N ARG A 133 -1.66 6.09 6.39
CA ARG A 133 -0.69 7.14 6.03
C ARG A 133 0.72 6.60 6.15
N VAL A 134 1.53 6.88 5.12
CA VAL A 134 2.94 6.47 5.02
C VAL A 134 3.81 7.34 5.92
N ASP A 135 4.68 6.71 6.70
CA ASP A 135 5.84 7.37 7.30
C ASP A 135 7.02 7.30 6.32
N PHE A 136 7.15 8.34 5.48
CA PHE A 136 8.22 8.44 4.48
C PHE A 136 9.65 8.43 5.05
N LEU A 137 9.81 8.57 6.38
CA LEU A 137 11.12 8.49 7.03
C LEU A 137 11.49 7.05 7.42
N GLN A 138 10.49 6.18 7.59
CA GLN A 138 10.68 4.83 8.06
C GLN A 138 10.35 3.77 6.99
N GLU A 139 9.54 4.13 6.00
CA GLU A 139 9.09 3.23 4.95
C GLU A 139 9.77 3.55 3.62
N ASP A 140 10.08 2.51 2.85
CA ASP A 140 10.62 2.64 1.49
C ASP A 140 9.48 2.92 0.50
N VAL A 141 8.92 4.14 0.59
CA VAL A 141 7.86 4.65 -0.27
C VAL A 141 8.29 5.98 -0.85
N ASP A 142 8.17 6.14 -2.17
CA ASP A 142 8.50 7.39 -2.86
C ASP A 142 7.28 8.32 -3.01
N ILE A 143 6.10 7.73 -3.25
CA ILE A 143 4.83 8.44 -3.50
C ILE A 143 3.73 7.74 -2.73
N ALA A 144 2.77 8.50 -2.21
CA ALA A 144 1.50 7.96 -1.71
C ALA A 144 0.33 8.58 -2.48
N ILE A 145 -0.73 7.80 -2.70
CA ILE A 145 -2.00 8.27 -3.24
C ILE A 145 -3.07 8.01 -2.19
N TYR A 146 -3.60 9.10 -1.64
CA TYR A 146 -4.62 9.08 -0.59
C TYR A 146 -5.99 9.48 -1.13
N TYR A 147 -7.02 9.11 -0.39
CA TYR A 147 -8.38 9.63 -0.56
C TYR A 147 -8.78 10.35 0.72
N GLU A 148 -8.52 11.65 0.78
CA GLU A 148 -8.65 12.46 1.99
C GLU A 148 -9.06 13.90 1.69
N LYS A 149 -9.16 14.75 2.73
CA LYS A 149 -9.53 16.18 2.59
C LYS A 149 -8.42 17.10 2.07
N GLY A 150 -7.24 16.59 1.76
CA GLY A 150 -6.20 17.38 1.12
C GLY A 150 -5.38 18.25 2.06
N ASP A 151 -5.14 17.83 3.31
CA ASP A 151 -4.24 18.56 4.23
C ASP A 151 -2.95 17.76 4.48
N TYR A 152 -1.85 18.21 3.83
CA TYR A 152 -0.54 17.54 3.86
C TYR A 152 0.58 18.55 4.19
N PRO A 153 0.64 19.05 5.44
CA PRO A 153 1.60 20.11 5.80
C PRO A 153 3.05 19.64 5.62
N GLY A 154 3.85 20.45 4.91
CA GLY A 154 5.26 20.16 4.64
C GLY A 154 5.52 19.12 3.54
N MET A 155 4.49 18.61 2.87
CA MET A 155 4.59 17.71 1.74
C MET A 155 4.31 18.41 0.41
N HIS A 156 4.78 17.83 -0.67
CA HIS A 156 4.31 18.13 -2.02
C HIS A 156 3.05 17.31 -2.27
N SER A 157 1.96 17.97 -2.67
CA SER A 157 0.70 17.30 -3.00
C SER A 157 0.11 17.85 -4.29
N VAL A 158 -0.52 16.96 -5.05
CA VAL A 158 -1.26 17.27 -6.27
C VAL A 158 -2.59 16.56 -6.22
N THR A 159 -3.69 17.30 -6.29
CA THR A 159 -5.02 16.71 -6.41
C THR A 159 -5.19 16.10 -7.79
N LEU A 160 -5.42 14.79 -7.81
CA LEU A 160 -5.63 14.05 -9.05
C LEU A 160 -7.09 14.17 -9.49
N MET A 161 -8.03 13.83 -8.62
CA MET A 161 -9.45 13.79 -8.97
C MET A 161 -10.33 14.09 -7.77
N ASN A 162 -11.44 14.78 -8.03
CA ASN A 162 -12.57 14.83 -7.12
C ASN A 162 -13.49 13.63 -7.34
N GLU A 163 -14.26 13.25 -6.34
CA GLU A 163 -15.09 12.07 -6.40
C GLU A 163 -16.57 12.42 -6.14
N HIS A 164 -17.46 11.60 -6.68
CA HIS A 164 -18.90 11.68 -6.47
C HIS A 164 -19.45 10.31 -6.07
N TYR A 165 -20.33 10.32 -5.09
CA TYR A 165 -21.08 9.14 -4.70
C TYR A 165 -22.39 9.04 -5.45
N THR A 166 -22.74 7.85 -5.89
CA THR A 166 -24.04 7.54 -6.51
C THR A 166 -24.38 6.07 -6.28
N PRO A 167 -25.67 5.71 -6.13
CA PRO A 167 -26.07 4.31 -6.14
C PRO A 167 -25.69 3.65 -7.46
N LEU A 168 -25.08 2.45 -7.37
CA LEU A 168 -24.68 1.62 -8.50
C LEU A 168 -25.17 0.19 -8.28
N CYS A 169 -25.61 -0.46 -9.33
CA CYS A 169 -26.03 -1.87 -9.28
C CYS A 169 -25.78 -2.58 -10.62
N ALA A 170 -25.86 -3.92 -10.61
CA ALA A 170 -25.90 -4.68 -11.86
C ALA A 170 -27.19 -4.37 -12.64
N PRO A 171 -27.14 -4.36 -13.99
CA PRO A 171 -28.33 -4.14 -14.84
C PRO A 171 -29.52 -5.07 -14.53
N SER A 172 -29.24 -6.32 -14.14
CA SER A 172 -30.24 -7.31 -13.78
C SER A 172 -31.15 -6.91 -12.63
N LEU A 173 -30.74 -5.96 -11.80
CA LEU A 173 -31.61 -5.44 -10.72
C LEU A 173 -32.65 -4.43 -11.22
N LEU A 174 -32.43 -3.83 -12.39
CA LEU A 174 -33.43 -2.95 -13.03
C LEU A 174 -34.57 -3.74 -13.66
N ASP A 175 -34.29 -4.95 -14.15
CA ASP A 175 -35.26 -5.81 -14.84
C ASP A 175 -35.92 -6.83 -13.88
N GLY A 176 -35.66 -6.73 -12.57
CA GLY A 176 -36.17 -7.63 -11.56
C GLY A 176 -37.64 -7.35 -11.17
N ASP A 177 -38.21 -8.25 -10.36
CA ASP A 177 -39.59 -8.12 -9.87
C ASP A 177 -39.83 -6.94 -8.92
N LYS A 178 -38.75 -6.37 -8.39
CA LYS A 178 -38.79 -5.21 -7.47
C LYS A 178 -38.50 -3.93 -8.23
N PRO A 179 -39.32 -2.88 -8.06
CA PRO A 179 -39.09 -1.60 -8.74
C PRO A 179 -37.75 -0.97 -8.29
N LEU A 180 -37.05 -0.31 -9.22
CA LEU A 180 -35.87 0.52 -8.95
C LEU A 180 -35.88 1.73 -9.90
N SER A 181 -37.00 2.46 -9.92
CA SER A 181 -37.22 3.61 -10.82
C SER A 181 -37.00 4.96 -10.13
N GLN A 182 -37.13 4.97 -8.81
CA GLN A 182 -36.97 6.16 -7.96
C GLN A 182 -36.19 5.81 -6.68
N PRO A 183 -35.55 6.78 -6.03
CA PRO A 183 -34.72 6.52 -4.85
C PRO A 183 -35.44 5.83 -3.68
N GLU A 184 -36.72 6.04 -3.51
CA GLU A 184 -37.55 5.41 -2.48
C GLU A 184 -37.64 3.88 -2.67
N ASP A 185 -37.41 3.37 -3.88
CA ASP A 185 -37.45 1.96 -4.19
C ASP A 185 -36.27 1.18 -3.60
N LEU A 186 -35.20 1.88 -3.16
CA LEU A 186 -34.06 1.30 -2.44
C LEU A 186 -34.49 0.44 -1.24
N ARG A 187 -35.65 0.75 -0.63
CA ARG A 187 -36.22 -0.04 0.49
C ARG A 187 -36.53 -1.50 0.16
N PHE A 188 -36.64 -1.83 -1.12
CA PHE A 188 -36.94 -3.20 -1.59
C PHE A 188 -35.70 -4.01 -1.92
N HIS A 189 -34.52 -3.38 -1.87
CA HIS A 189 -33.24 -3.96 -2.28
C HIS A 189 -32.25 -4.06 -1.13
N THR A 190 -31.30 -4.98 -1.28
CA THR A 190 -30.15 -5.06 -0.36
C THR A 190 -29.22 -3.91 -0.63
N LEU A 191 -28.89 -3.13 0.40
CA LEU A 191 -27.88 -2.10 0.32
C LEU A 191 -26.53 -2.67 0.78
N LEU A 192 -25.49 -2.40 0.01
CA LEU A 192 -24.13 -2.82 0.30
C LEU A 192 -23.40 -1.64 0.95
N HIS A 193 -22.69 -1.89 2.04
CA HIS A 193 -22.06 -0.86 2.85
C HIS A 193 -20.53 -0.97 2.81
N ASP A 194 -19.86 0.18 2.69
CA ASP A 194 -18.43 0.33 2.79
C ASP A 194 -18.09 0.85 4.18
N TYR A 195 -17.26 0.13 4.95
CA TYR A 195 -16.91 0.39 6.34
C TYR A 195 -18.09 0.59 7.29
N ASP A 196 -19.01 1.49 6.89
CA ASP A 196 -20.21 1.85 7.65
C ASP A 196 -21.34 2.30 6.71
N THR A 197 -22.30 3.04 7.23
CA THR A 197 -23.48 3.54 6.50
C THR A 197 -23.43 5.04 6.24
N SER A 198 -22.31 5.71 6.48
CA SER A 198 -22.21 7.18 6.47
C SER A 198 -22.49 7.78 5.09
N GLU A 199 -21.95 7.19 4.04
CA GLU A 199 -22.13 7.66 2.66
C GLU A 199 -23.58 7.52 2.21
N TRP A 200 -24.21 6.36 2.48
CA TRP A 200 -25.63 6.17 2.24
C TRP A 200 -26.47 7.21 2.98
N ARG A 201 -26.18 7.45 4.26
CA ARG A 201 -26.90 8.42 5.10
C ARG A 201 -26.76 9.85 4.57
N ARG A 202 -25.58 10.23 4.08
CA ARG A 202 -25.32 11.54 3.46
C ARG A 202 -26.10 11.69 2.16
N TRP A 203 -26.00 10.67 1.27
CA TRP A 203 -26.68 10.68 -0.02
C TRP A 203 -28.20 10.74 0.12
N LEU A 204 -28.80 9.91 0.98
CA LEU A 204 -30.24 9.91 1.25
C LEU A 204 -30.72 11.27 1.80
N ARG A 205 -29.98 11.84 2.73
CA ARG A 205 -30.29 13.16 3.30
C ARG A 205 -30.21 14.26 2.24
N HIS A 206 -29.17 14.26 1.42
CA HIS A 206 -28.96 15.25 0.36
C HIS A 206 -30.10 15.23 -0.66
N ASN A 207 -30.60 14.04 -0.99
CA ASN A 207 -31.67 13.86 -1.98
C ASN A 207 -33.07 13.81 -1.35
N GLY A 208 -33.23 14.06 -0.06
CA GLY A 208 -34.50 14.11 0.64
C GLY A 208 -35.21 12.76 0.79
N VAL A 209 -34.52 11.65 0.55
CA VAL A 209 -35.07 10.28 0.59
C VAL A 209 -35.24 9.82 2.03
N LYS A 210 -36.38 9.27 2.38
CA LYS A 210 -36.72 8.80 3.72
C LYS A 210 -37.23 7.36 3.72
N GLY A 211 -37.20 6.72 4.89
CA GLY A 211 -37.79 5.38 5.07
C GLY A 211 -36.91 4.24 4.58
N ILE A 212 -35.60 4.47 4.37
CA ILE A 212 -34.64 3.44 4.02
C ILE A 212 -33.96 2.93 5.30
N ASP A 213 -33.99 1.61 5.52
CA ASP A 213 -33.28 0.97 6.63
C ASP A 213 -31.82 0.68 6.25
N LEU A 214 -30.90 1.41 6.88
CA LEU A 214 -29.46 1.26 6.67
C LEU A 214 -28.81 0.27 7.65
N ARG A 215 -29.59 -0.39 8.52
CA ARG A 215 -29.02 -1.35 9.51
C ARG A 215 -28.91 -2.75 8.95
N SER A 216 -29.55 -3.03 7.82
CA SER A 216 -29.49 -4.32 7.12
C SER A 216 -28.58 -4.24 5.91
N GLY A 217 -28.01 -5.38 5.54
CA GLY A 217 -27.10 -5.52 4.42
C GLY A 217 -25.65 -5.79 4.86
N PRO A 218 -24.86 -6.38 3.98
CA PRO A 218 -23.46 -6.70 4.27
C PRO A 218 -22.60 -5.44 4.34
N ILE A 219 -21.65 -5.43 5.26
CA ILE A 219 -20.62 -4.39 5.41
C ILE A 219 -19.29 -4.98 5.00
N PHE A 220 -18.58 -4.30 4.13
CA PHE A 220 -17.27 -4.69 3.62
C PHE A 220 -16.20 -3.72 4.15
N SER A 221 -14.97 -4.20 4.24
CA SER A 221 -13.85 -3.38 4.70
C SER A 221 -13.17 -2.54 3.61
N HIS A 222 -13.59 -2.68 2.34
CA HIS A 222 -13.00 -1.98 1.20
C HIS A 222 -14.04 -1.75 0.11
N SER A 223 -14.07 -0.54 -0.45
CA SER A 223 -14.97 -0.13 -1.54
C SER A 223 -14.89 -1.06 -2.76
N SER A 224 -13.72 -1.63 -3.04
CA SER A 224 -13.54 -2.61 -4.14
C SER A 224 -14.39 -3.86 -3.96
N MET A 225 -14.55 -4.34 -2.73
CA MET A 225 -15.40 -5.50 -2.43
C MET A 225 -16.89 -5.14 -2.59
N VAL A 226 -17.28 -3.95 -2.17
CA VAL A 226 -18.65 -3.41 -2.33
C VAL A 226 -19.00 -3.33 -3.81
N GLN A 227 -18.10 -2.74 -4.61
CA GLN A 227 -18.28 -2.62 -6.07
C GLN A 227 -18.38 -4.00 -6.73
N GLN A 228 -17.53 -4.94 -6.34
CA GLN A 228 -17.57 -6.30 -6.88
C GLN A 228 -18.89 -7.03 -6.51
N ALA A 229 -19.35 -6.90 -5.27
CA ALA A 229 -20.64 -7.47 -4.86
C ALA A 229 -21.79 -6.87 -5.67
N ALA A 230 -21.75 -5.57 -5.98
CA ALA A 230 -22.73 -4.91 -6.83
C ALA A 230 -22.69 -5.44 -8.28
N THR A 231 -21.50 -5.66 -8.87
CA THR A 231 -21.38 -6.23 -10.23
C THR A 231 -21.94 -7.66 -10.32
N PHE A 232 -21.90 -8.42 -9.22
CA PHE A 232 -22.52 -9.74 -9.12
C PHE A 232 -24.04 -9.70 -8.81
N GLY A 233 -24.65 -8.52 -8.77
CA GLY A 233 -26.08 -8.38 -8.52
C GLY A 233 -26.51 -8.68 -7.08
N GLN A 234 -25.58 -8.68 -6.11
CA GLN A 234 -25.88 -8.98 -4.71
C GLN A 234 -26.64 -7.86 -4.00
N GLY A 235 -26.67 -6.67 -4.59
CA GLY A 235 -27.36 -5.50 -4.05
C GLY A 235 -26.92 -4.20 -4.74
N ILE A 236 -27.28 -3.09 -4.11
CA ILE A 236 -26.98 -1.74 -4.59
C ILE A 236 -25.86 -1.17 -3.72
N ALA A 237 -24.77 -0.74 -4.33
CA ALA A 237 -23.64 -0.09 -3.67
C ALA A 237 -23.80 1.43 -3.67
N MET A 238 -23.27 2.12 -2.64
CA MET A 238 -22.89 3.51 -2.79
C MET A 238 -21.53 3.54 -3.49
N GLY A 239 -21.55 3.80 -4.78
CA GLY A 239 -20.36 3.70 -5.61
C GLY A 239 -19.58 5.00 -5.72
N HIS A 240 -18.27 4.88 -5.77
CA HIS A 240 -17.34 5.92 -6.18
C HIS A 240 -17.39 6.06 -7.69
N LEU A 241 -17.99 7.13 -8.19
CA LEU A 241 -18.35 7.22 -9.62
C LEU A 241 -17.13 7.19 -10.54
N VAL A 242 -16.03 7.87 -10.17
CA VAL A 242 -14.81 7.92 -10.98
C VAL A 242 -14.17 6.52 -11.07
N LEU A 243 -14.07 5.81 -9.95
CA LEU A 243 -13.50 4.46 -9.92
C LEU A 243 -14.42 3.41 -10.56
N SER A 244 -15.72 3.68 -10.63
CA SER A 244 -16.70 2.76 -11.22
C SER A 244 -16.87 2.93 -12.73
N GLN A 245 -16.27 3.95 -13.34
CA GLN A 245 -16.39 4.21 -14.80
C GLN A 245 -16.05 3.01 -15.68
N PRO A 246 -14.99 2.23 -15.41
CA PRO A 246 -14.68 1.04 -16.21
C PRO A 246 -15.79 -0.02 -16.19
N ASP A 247 -16.44 -0.22 -15.03
CA ASP A 247 -17.56 -1.17 -14.89
C ASP A 247 -18.84 -0.65 -15.55
N ILE A 248 -19.08 0.65 -15.46
CA ILE A 248 -20.21 1.32 -16.13
C ILE A 248 -20.02 1.25 -17.65
N ALA A 249 -18.84 1.59 -18.16
CA ALA A 249 -18.53 1.54 -19.59
C ALA A 249 -18.61 0.12 -20.17
N ALA A 250 -18.27 -0.89 -19.37
CA ALA A 250 -18.38 -2.30 -19.72
C ALA A 250 -19.81 -2.87 -19.54
N GLY A 251 -20.78 -2.08 -19.08
CA GLY A 251 -22.15 -2.51 -18.82
C GLY A 251 -22.32 -3.47 -17.65
N ARG A 252 -21.31 -3.61 -16.78
CA ARG A 252 -21.39 -4.43 -15.56
C ARG A 252 -22.14 -3.73 -14.43
N LEU A 253 -22.03 -2.41 -14.39
CA LEU A 253 -22.76 -1.55 -13.45
C LEU A 253 -23.57 -0.51 -14.20
N VAL A 254 -24.68 -0.11 -13.60
CA VAL A 254 -25.52 0.99 -14.03
C VAL A 254 -25.81 1.92 -12.87
N GLN A 255 -26.03 3.18 -13.19
CA GLN A 255 -26.52 4.19 -12.26
C GLN A 255 -28.03 4.25 -12.37
N PRO A 256 -28.82 3.71 -11.40
CA PRO A 256 -30.26 3.66 -11.50
C PRO A 256 -30.92 5.03 -11.38
N PHE A 257 -30.24 6.00 -10.76
CA PHE A 257 -30.76 7.36 -10.54
C PHE A 257 -29.73 8.40 -10.98
N PRO A 258 -30.16 9.57 -11.51
CA PRO A 258 -29.24 10.62 -11.97
C PRO A 258 -28.64 11.45 -10.81
N TYR A 259 -28.88 11.07 -9.57
CA TYR A 259 -28.49 11.84 -8.38
C TYR A 259 -27.10 11.48 -7.91
N LYS A 260 -26.22 12.49 -7.83
CA LYS A 260 -24.85 12.40 -7.37
C LYS A 260 -24.66 13.23 -6.11
N LEU A 261 -23.76 12.80 -5.24
CA LEU A 261 -23.33 13.57 -4.07
C LEU A 261 -21.81 13.80 -4.20
N GLU A 262 -21.41 15.06 -4.24
CA GLU A 262 -19.98 15.40 -4.23
C GLU A 262 -19.32 14.94 -2.93
N SER A 263 -18.16 14.34 -3.06
CA SER A 263 -17.34 13.96 -1.91
C SER A 263 -16.60 15.16 -1.33
N GLU A 264 -16.39 15.15 -0.02
CA GLU A 264 -15.49 16.09 0.65
C GLU A 264 -14.00 15.67 0.53
N TYR A 265 -13.74 14.50 -0.01
CA TYR A 265 -12.41 13.91 -0.19
C TYR A 265 -12.05 13.92 -1.66
N SER A 266 -10.75 14.05 -1.93
CA SER A 266 -10.14 13.94 -3.26
C SER A 266 -9.10 12.83 -3.28
N TYR A 267 -8.76 12.37 -4.47
CA TYR A 267 -7.57 11.54 -4.67
C TYR A 267 -6.38 12.45 -4.84
N ASP A 268 -5.43 12.37 -3.91
CA ASP A 268 -4.26 13.24 -3.87
C ASP A 268 -2.97 12.41 -3.96
N LEU A 269 -2.08 12.79 -4.88
CA LEU A 269 -0.71 12.30 -4.93
C LEU A 269 0.12 13.12 -3.94
N VAL A 270 0.82 12.45 -3.04
CA VAL A 270 1.59 13.08 -1.97
C VAL A 270 2.98 12.48 -1.88
N CYS A 271 4.00 13.33 -1.70
CA CYS A 271 5.35 12.90 -1.39
C CYS A 271 6.12 14.00 -0.63
N PRO A 272 7.27 13.70 0.01
CA PRO A 272 8.13 14.72 0.57
C PRO A 272 8.59 15.73 -0.50
N MET A 273 8.70 17.02 -0.13
CA MET A 273 9.12 18.10 -1.04
C MET A 273 10.43 17.79 -1.78
N GLU A 274 11.35 17.09 -1.12
CA GLU A 274 12.62 16.69 -1.73
C GLU A 274 12.46 15.53 -2.73
N TYR A 275 11.47 14.64 -2.51
CA TYR A 275 11.21 13.51 -3.40
C TYR A 275 10.56 13.95 -4.71
N ALA A 276 9.76 15.01 -4.69
CA ALA A 276 9.15 15.59 -5.89
C ALA A 276 10.18 15.99 -6.98
N LYS A 277 11.44 16.24 -6.58
CA LYS A 277 12.53 16.60 -7.49
C LYS A 277 13.24 15.37 -8.10
N ARG A 278 12.99 14.15 -7.57
CA ARG A 278 13.60 12.93 -8.09
C ARG A 278 13.05 12.61 -9.47
N PRO A 279 13.88 12.28 -10.47
CA PRO A 279 13.41 12.03 -11.85
C PRO A 279 12.28 10.99 -11.93
N LYS A 280 12.41 9.87 -11.21
CA LYS A 280 11.39 8.80 -11.20
C LYS A 280 10.05 9.25 -10.61
N VAL A 281 10.08 10.07 -9.54
CA VAL A 281 8.88 10.63 -8.88
C VAL A 281 8.20 11.63 -9.79
N LYS A 282 9.00 12.53 -10.39
CA LYS A 282 8.49 13.52 -11.33
C LYS A 282 7.89 12.86 -12.57
N ALA A 283 8.55 11.86 -13.15
CA ALA A 283 8.05 11.15 -14.32
C ALA A 283 6.69 10.49 -14.05
N PHE A 284 6.53 9.86 -12.88
CA PHE A 284 5.25 9.24 -12.50
C PHE A 284 4.17 10.28 -12.21
N ALA A 285 4.52 11.37 -11.49
CA ALA A 285 3.57 12.45 -11.20
C ALA A 285 3.10 13.15 -12.48
N ASP A 286 4.00 13.50 -13.39
CA ASP A 286 3.66 14.12 -14.68
C ASP A 286 2.78 13.19 -15.53
N TRP A 287 3.09 11.88 -15.56
CA TRP A 287 2.31 10.90 -16.28
C TRP A 287 0.89 10.76 -15.74
N ILE A 288 0.73 10.58 -14.42
CA ILE A 288 -0.58 10.35 -13.80
C ILE A 288 -1.47 11.59 -13.92
N VAL A 289 -0.91 12.79 -13.78
CA VAL A 289 -1.63 14.06 -13.98
C VAL A 289 -2.08 14.18 -15.42
N GLY A 290 -1.22 13.89 -16.41
CA GLY A 290 -1.55 13.94 -17.82
C GLY A 290 -2.61 12.94 -18.29
N LEU A 291 -3.01 11.96 -17.44
CA LEU A 291 -4.13 11.06 -17.73
C LEU A 291 -5.50 11.62 -17.28
N ILE A 292 -5.50 12.72 -16.54
CA ILE A 292 -6.69 13.27 -15.89
C ILE A 292 -7.15 14.54 -16.59
N ASP A 293 -6.21 15.28 -17.21
CA ASP A 293 -6.48 16.44 -18.07
C ASP A 293 -7.09 15.99 -19.42
#